data_5a0ed047c2774666f6d1e39e13c8f5d4
#
_entry.id   5a0ed047c2774666f6d1e39e13c8f5d4
#
_cell.length_a   1.000
_cell.length_b   1.000
_cell.length_c   1.000
_cell.angle_alpha   90.00
_cell.angle_beta   90.00
_cell.angle_gamma   90.00
#
_symmetry.space_group_name_H-M   'P 1'
#
loop_
_entity.id
_entity.type
_entity.pdbx_description
1 polymer ?
#
loop_
_entity_poly.entity_id
_entity_poly.type
_entity_poly.pdbx_seq_one_letter_code
_entity_poly.pdbx_strand_id
1 'polypeptide(L)'
;MIPIRDTIPTRRFPVVNYLLIAANILVFVLMWLAGPSQQQTLVYTFAMIPASFNNGVNIGDVSTLFTSMFMHSGLAHIAGNMLYLWIFGDNVEDSLGHIPYLIFYLAGGVLAAVAQILVNPGSQIPTVGASGAIAAVLGAYLVLFPQSRIVTFIPLGFWMRLTMVPAIVVLGLW
;
A
#
# COMPACT_ATOMS: atom_id res chain seq x y z
N MET A 1 17.29 1.46 -4.03
CA MET A 1 17.30 -0.01 -4.08
C MET A 1 15.92 -0.47 -4.53
N ILE A 2 15.83 -1.38 -5.50
CA ILE A 2 14.55 -1.87 -6.01
C ILE A 2 14.44 -3.36 -5.66
N PRO A 3 13.49 -3.78 -4.80
CA PRO A 3 13.27 -5.20 -4.53
C PRO A 3 12.73 -5.89 -5.77
N ILE A 4 13.18 -7.11 -6.03
CA ILE A 4 12.75 -7.91 -7.18
C ILE A 4 11.93 -9.12 -6.72
N ARG A 5 12.38 -9.79 -5.69
CA ARG A 5 11.70 -10.92 -5.05
C ARG A 5 12.30 -11.18 -3.68
N ASP A 6 11.54 -11.80 -2.82
CA ASP A 6 12.07 -12.37 -1.59
C ASP A 6 12.59 -13.81 -1.79
N THR A 7 12.98 -14.48 -0.71
CA THR A 7 13.50 -15.86 -0.74
C THR A 7 12.56 -16.86 -0.05
N ILE A 8 11.39 -16.40 0.41
CA ILE A 8 10.43 -17.25 1.14
C ILE A 8 9.44 -17.86 0.14
N PRO A 9 9.37 -19.20 0.00
CA PRO A 9 8.40 -19.81 -0.88
C PRO A 9 6.99 -19.75 -0.33
N THR A 10 6.03 -19.30 -1.13
CA THR A 10 4.60 -19.41 -0.85
C THR A 10 4.10 -20.83 -1.12
N ARG A 11 3.20 -21.33 -0.28
CA ARG A 11 2.59 -22.66 -0.37
C ARG A 11 1.19 -22.62 -0.98
N ARG A 12 0.48 -21.51 -0.77
CA ARG A 12 -0.90 -21.30 -1.25
C ARG A 12 -0.93 -20.18 -2.27
N PHE A 13 -1.81 -20.30 -3.25
CA PHE A 13 -2.02 -19.23 -4.21
C PHE A 13 -2.61 -17.99 -3.51
N PRO A 14 -1.96 -16.80 -3.59
CA PRO A 14 -2.34 -15.61 -2.83
C PRO A 14 -3.49 -14.84 -3.51
N VAL A 15 -4.70 -15.40 -3.43
CA VAL A 15 -5.89 -14.90 -4.14
C VAL A 15 -6.23 -13.47 -3.74
N VAL A 16 -6.23 -13.19 -2.43
CA VAL A 16 -6.63 -11.86 -1.91
C VAL A 16 -5.60 -10.82 -2.28
N ASN A 17 -4.32 -11.15 -2.21
CA ASN A 17 -3.25 -10.24 -2.58
C ASN A 17 -3.35 -9.83 -4.06
N TYR A 18 -3.59 -10.79 -4.96
CA TYR A 18 -3.82 -10.47 -6.38
C TYR A 18 -5.09 -9.68 -6.63
N LEU A 19 -6.17 -9.96 -5.89
CA LEU A 19 -7.41 -9.18 -5.98
C LEU A 19 -7.21 -7.73 -5.52
N LEU A 20 -6.45 -7.52 -4.44
CA LEU A 20 -6.10 -6.18 -3.97
C LEU A 20 -5.26 -5.43 -5.00
N ILE A 21 -4.25 -6.08 -5.60
CA ILE A 21 -3.44 -5.50 -6.67
C ILE A 21 -4.33 -5.14 -7.87
N ALA A 22 -5.18 -6.06 -8.31
CA ALA A 22 -6.10 -5.83 -9.44
C ALA A 22 -7.08 -4.69 -9.17
N ALA A 23 -7.64 -4.60 -7.95
CA ALA A 23 -8.54 -3.52 -7.56
C ALA A 23 -7.84 -2.15 -7.59
N ASN A 24 -6.61 -2.06 -7.08
CA ASN A 24 -5.82 -0.83 -7.12
C ASN A 24 -5.52 -0.39 -8.57
N ILE A 25 -5.10 -1.33 -9.42
CA ILE A 25 -4.83 -1.06 -10.84
C ILE A 25 -6.12 -0.62 -11.55
N LEU A 26 -7.24 -1.30 -11.30
CA LEU A 26 -8.51 -0.97 -11.91
C LEU A 26 -8.96 0.45 -11.54
N VAL A 27 -8.93 0.81 -10.25
CA VAL A 27 -9.29 2.17 -9.79
C VAL A 27 -8.37 3.21 -10.43
N PHE A 28 -7.07 2.94 -10.48
CA PHE A 28 -6.11 3.86 -11.11
C PHE A 28 -6.41 4.08 -12.59
N VAL A 29 -6.68 3.01 -13.35
CA VAL A 29 -7.03 3.09 -14.78
C VAL A 29 -8.34 3.84 -14.98
N LEU A 30 -9.37 3.56 -14.19
CA LEU A 30 -10.66 4.28 -14.27
C LEU A 30 -10.49 5.77 -13.99
N MET A 31 -9.71 6.14 -12.98
CA MET A 31 -9.40 7.55 -12.70
C MET A 31 -8.61 8.20 -13.85
N TRP A 32 -7.65 7.49 -14.42
CA TRP A 32 -6.86 8.00 -15.54
C TRP A 32 -7.70 8.23 -16.79
N LEU A 33 -8.63 7.33 -17.10
CA LEU A 33 -9.56 7.45 -18.24
C LEU A 33 -10.61 8.55 -18.04
N ALA A 34 -10.93 8.90 -16.79
CA ALA A 34 -11.89 9.96 -16.49
C ALA A 34 -11.42 11.37 -16.90
N GLY A 35 -10.12 11.55 -17.10
CA GLY A 35 -9.52 12.84 -17.49
C GLY A 35 -9.34 13.81 -16.30
N PRO A 36 -8.54 14.89 -16.49
CA PRO A 36 -8.04 15.72 -15.37
C PRO A 36 -9.12 16.38 -14.52
N SER A 37 -10.18 16.90 -15.12
CA SER A 37 -11.26 17.59 -14.39
C SER A 37 -12.06 16.62 -13.50
N GLN A 38 -12.37 15.44 -14.00
CA GLN A 38 -13.08 14.42 -13.24
C GLN A 38 -12.17 13.77 -12.19
N GLN A 39 -10.87 13.57 -12.49
CA GLN A 39 -9.90 13.10 -11.50
C GLN A 39 -9.90 13.98 -10.26
N GLN A 40 -9.88 15.30 -10.41
CA GLN A 40 -9.92 16.22 -9.28
C GLN A 40 -11.19 16.03 -8.44
N THR A 41 -12.35 15.92 -9.08
CA THR A 41 -13.62 15.68 -8.38
C THR A 41 -13.59 14.33 -7.64
N LEU A 42 -13.11 13.27 -8.28
CA LEU A 42 -12.99 11.94 -7.66
C LEU A 42 -12.04 11.96 -6.44
N VAL A 43 -10.91 12.68 -6.56
CA VAL A 43 -9.97 12.83 -5.43
C VAL A 43 -10.66 13.51 -4.25
N TYR A 44 -11.34 14.64 -4.45
CA TYR A 44 -12.02 15.31 -3.33
C TYR A 44 -13.23 14.55 -2.79
N THR A 45 -13.81 13.63 -3.55
CA THR A 45 -14.95 12.79 -3.11
C THR A 45 -14.50 11.56 -2.33
N PHE A 46 -13.41 10.91 -2.74
CA PHE A 46 -13.04 9.57 -2.26
C PHE A 46 -11.70 9.50 -1.51
N ALA A 47 -10.86 10.55 -1.57
CA ALA A 47 -9.65 10.62 -0.77
C ALA A 47 -9.96 11.00 0.68
N MET A 48 -9.15 10.53 1.61
CA MET A 48 -9.23 10.94 3.00
C MET A 48 -8.59 12.33 3.17
N ILE A 49 -9.36 13.30 3.67
CA ILE A 49 -8.89 14.65 3.97
C ILE A 49 -8.94 14.83 5.50
N PRO A 50 -7.79 14.98 6.20
CA PRO A 50 -7.79 15.05 7.66
C PRO A 50 -8.70 16.13 8.23
N ALA A 51 -8.74 17.31 7.62
CA ALA A 51 -9.56 18.43 8.11
C ALA A 51 -11.07 18.16 8.09
N SER A 52 -11.58 17.24 7.27
CA SER A 52 -13.00 16.90 7.25
C SER A 52 -13.48 16.23 8.53
N PHE A 53 -12.57 15.62 9.27
CA PHE A 53 -12.87 14.92 10.54
C PHE A 53 -12.98 15.85 11.75
N ASN A 54 -12.65 17.15 11.63
CA ASN A 54 -12.64 18.08 12.76
C ASN A 54 -14.01 18.65 13.14
N ASN A 55 -14.97 18.72 12.21
CA ASN A 55 -16.26 19.41 12.39
C ASN A 55 -17.46 18.45 12.55
N GLY A 56 -17.18 17.25 13.04
CA GLY A 56 -18.17 16.17 13.13
C GLY A 56 -17.99 15.18 11.97
N VAL A 57 -17.88 13.91 12.32
CA VAL A 57 -17.62 12.82 11.36
C VAL A 57 -18.95 12.35 10.78
N ASN A 58 -19.08 12.34 9.46
CA ASN A 58 -20.23 11.78 8.76
C ASN A 58 -19.86 10.44 8.08
N ILE A 59 -20.86 9.73 7.54
CA ILE A 59 -20.65 8.43 6.91
C ILE A 59 -19.77 8.50 5.65
N GLY A 60 -19.80 9.65 4.94
CA GLY A 60 -18.93 9.93 3.81
C GLY A 60 -17.46 9.97 4.25
N ASP A 61 -17.15 10.70 5.34
CA ASP A 61 -15.80 10.77 5.88
C ASP A 61 -15.28 9.38 6.26
N VAL A 62 -16.11 8.57 6.95
CA VAL A 62 -15.74 7.19 7.30
C VAL A 62 -15.46 6.34 6.06
N SER A 63 -16.22 6.50 4.99
CA SER A 63 -16.00 5.75 3.75
C SER A 63 -14.65 6.09 3.10
N THR A 64 -14.18 7.34 3.24
CA THR A 64 -12.88 7.76 2.69
C THR A 64 -11.69 7.06 3.33
N LEU A 65 -11.82 6.55 4.56
CA LEU A 65 -10.77 5.72 5.19
C LEU A 65 -10.48 4.45 4.39
N PHE A 66 -11.49 3.93 3.68
CA PHE A 66 -11.35 2.73 2.85
C PHE A 66 -11.07 3.08 1.39
N THR A 67 -11.82 4.01 0.80
CA THR A 67 -11.69 4.33 -0.63
C THR A 67 -10.34 4.94 -0.97
N SER A 68 -9.78 5.75 -0.09
CA SER A 68 -8.46 6.38 -0.28
C SER A 68 -7.33 5.37 -0.45
N MET A 69 -7.45 4.16 0.15
CA MET A 69 -6.44 3.10 0.02
C MET A 69 -6.26 2.59 -1.41
N PHE A 70 -7.28 2.74 -2.27
CA PHE A 70 -7.26 2.25 -3.65
C PHE A 70 -6.93 3.33 -4.67
N MET A 71 -6.79 4.58 -4.23
CA MET A 71 -6.47 5.71 -5.10
C MET A 71 -4.97 5.97 -5.15
N HIS A 72 -4.46 6.42 -6.29
CA HIS A 72 -3.03 6.72 -6.46
C HIS A 72 -2.84 7.99 -7.27
N SER A 73 -1.89 8.83 -6.85
CA SER A 73 -1.61 10.14 -7.45
C SER A 73 -0.82 10.09 -8.76
N GLY A 74 -0.26 8.93 -9.15
CA GLY A 74 0.52 8.79 -10.38
C GLY A 74 1.14 7.42 -10.56
N LEU A 75 1.71 7.18 -11.74
CA LEU A 75 2.28 5.89 -12.16
C LEU A 75 3.38 5.38 -11.22
N ALA A 76 4.30 6.24 -10.81
CA ALA A 76 5.38 5.83 -9.90
C ALA A 76 4.83 5.41 -8.52
N HIS A 77 3.78 6.12 -8.04
CA HIS A 77 3.14 5.82 -6.76
C HIS A 77 2.45 4.45 -6.78
N ILE A 78 1.62 4.17 -7.80
CA ILE A 78 0.98 2.86 -7.91
C ILE A 78 1.99 1.74 -8.17
N ALA A 79 2.98 1.97 -9.04
CA ALA A 79 3.99 0.96 -9.35
C ALA A 79 4.80 0.56 -8.12
N GLY A 80 5.20 1.53 -7.30
CA GLY A 80 5.88 1.27 -6.02
C GLY A 80 5.00 0.46 -5.07
N ASN A 81 3.77 0.90 -4.84
CA ASN A 81 2.83 0.20 -3.96
C ASN A 81 2.59 -1.25 -4.44
N MET A 82 2.28 -1.45 -5.71
CA MET A 82 1.98 -2.79 -6.25
C MET A 82 3.21 -3.69 -6.26
N LEU A 83 4.40 -3.15 -6.48
CA LEU A 83 5.64 -3.92 -6.40
C LEU A 83 5.86 -4.50 -5.00
N TYR A 84 5.72 -3.66 -3.97
CA TYR A 84 5.90 -4.14 -2.58
C TYR A 84 4.77 -5.08 -2.15
N LEU A 85 3.54 -4.78 -2.51
CA LEU A 85 2.41 -5.66 -2.22
C LEU A 85 2.56 -7.02 -2.90
N TRP A 86 3.08 -7.06 -4.14
CA TRP A 86 3.33 -8.29 -4.87
C TRP A 86 4.42 -9.15 -4.24
N ILE A 87 5.54 -8.52 -3.79
CA ILE A 87 6.70 -9.27 -3.26
C ILE A 87 6.46 -9.78 -1.83
N PHE A 88 5.71 -9.04 -1.02
CA PHE A 88 5.61 -9.32 0.42
C PHE A 88 4.23 -9.77 0.86
N GLY A 89 3.19 -9.39 0.11
CA GLY A 89 1.81 -9.68 0.48
C GLY A 89 1.46 -11.16 0.38
N ASP A 90 2.01 -11.88 -0.58
CA ASP A 90 1.78 -13.30 -0.80
C ASP A 90 2.22 -14.15 0.40
N ASN A 91 3.39 -13.89 0.99
CA ASN A 91 3.89 -14.61 2.15
C ASN A 91 3.10 -14.31 3.42
N VAL A 92 2.62 -13.07 3.58
CA VAL A 92 1.76 -12.70 4.71
C VAL A 92 0.38 -13.33 4.56
N GLU A 93 -0.19 -13.34 3.34
CA GLU A 93 -1.44 -14.04 3.05
C GLU A 93 -1.32 -15.55 3.29
N ASP A 94 -0.21 -16.19 2.84
CA ASP A 94 0.04 -17.60 3.07
C ASP A 94 0.09 -17.95 4.56
N SER A 95 0.64 -17.04 5.38
CA SER A 95 0.77 -17.21 6.83
C SER A 95 -0.53 -16.98 7.58
N LEU A 96 -1.30 -15.96 7.22
CA LEU A 96 -2.54 -15.59 7.91
C LEU A 96 -3.76 -16.33 7.37
N GLY A 97 -3.74 -16.73 6.09
CA GLY A 97 -4.91 -17.17 5.34
C GLY A 97 -5.65 -16.00 4.68
N HIS A 98 -6.50 -16.30 3.69
CA HIS A 98 -7.12 -15.32 2.80
C HIS A 98 -7.96 -14.25 3.53
N ILE A 99 -8.94 -14.66 4.33
CA ILE A 99 -9.86 -13.73 5.01
C ILE A 99 -9.16 -12.92 6.12
N PRO A 100 -8.36 -13.53 7.02
CA PRO A 100 -7.61 -12.75 8.00
C PRO A 100 -6.64 -11.76 7.36
N TYR A 101 -6.01 -12.10 6.23
CA TYR A 101 -5.15 -11.20 5.48
C TYR A 101 -5.92 -9.98 4.95
N LEU A 102 -7.11 -10.18 4.36
CA LEU A 102 -7.95 -9.07 3.90
C LEU A 102 -8.31 -8.12 5.05
N ILE A 103 -8.77 -8.69 6.17
CA ILE A 103 -9.12 -7.90 7.35
C ILE A 103 -7.89 -7.13 7.87
N PHE A 104 -6.75 -7.80 7.94
CA PHE A 104 -5.48 -7.21 8.38
C PHE A 104 -5.04 -6.04 7.47
N TYR A 105 -5.10 -6.22 6.15
CA TYR A 105 -4.78 -5.18 5.17
C TYR A 105 -5.67 -3.96 5.35
N LEU A 106 -6.99 -4.15 5.40
CA LEU A 106 -7.96 -3.06 5.55
C LEU A 106 -7.81 -2.36 6.91
N ALA A 107 -7.65 -3.12 7.99
CA ALA A 107 -7.42 -2.55 9.32
C ALA A 107 -6.12 -1.74 9.38
N GLY A 108 -5.03 -2.25 8.80
CA GLY A 108 -3.76 -1.53 8.70
C GLY A 108 -3.89 -0.20 7.97
N GLY A 109 -4.63 -0.17 6.86
CA GLY A 109 -4.91 1.06 6.12
C GLY A 109 -5.75 2.06 6.91
N VAL A 110 -6.81 1.58 7.60
CA VAL A 110 -7.63 2.45 8.48
C VAL A 110 -6.79 3.02 9.62
N LEU A 111 -5.98 2.20 10.29
CA LEU A 111 -5.10 2.68 11.36
C LEU A 111 -4.09 3.72 10.87
N ALA A 112 -3.52 3.54 9.69
CA ALA A 112 -2.63 4.52 9.09
C ALA A 112 -3.36 5.83 8.75
N ALA A 113 -4.59 5.77 8.22
CA ALA A 113 -5.41 6.94 7.96
C ALA A 113 -5.77 7.68 9.26
N VAL A 114 -6.15 6.96 10.31
CA VAL A 114 -6.41 7.54 11.64
C VAL A 114 -5.14 8.20 12.19
N ALA A 115 -3.98 7.55 12.10
CA ALA A 115 -2.72 8.15 12.51
C ALA A 115 -2.42 9.46 11.74
N GLN A 116 -2.68 9.49 10.43
CA GLN A 116 -2.52 10.70 9.61
C GLN A 116 -3.45 11.84 10.06
N ILE A 117 -4.71 11.53 10.40
CA ILE A 117 -5.66 12.51 10.93
C ILE A 117 -5.15 13.07 12.26
N LEU A 118 -4.67 12.22 13.17
CA LEU A 118 -4.19 12.62 14.49
C LEU A 118 -2.92 13.47 14.41
N VAL A 119 -2.02 13.17 13.49
CA VAL A 119 -0.75 13.91 13.33
C VAL A 119 -0.95 15.24 12.60
N ASN A 120 -1.87 15.30 11.64
CA ASN A 120 -2.12 16.47 10.80
C ASN A 120 -3.60 16.85 10.73
N PRO A 121 -4.29 17.13 11.85
CA PRO A 121 -5.75 17.26 11.89
C PRO A 121 -6.28 18.43 11.06
N GLY A 122 -5.49 19.48 10.83
CA GLY A 122 -5.87 20.65 10.02
C GLY A 122 -5.54 20.53 8.53
N SER A 123 -4.97 19.43 8.07
CA SER A 123 -4.54 19.30 6.69
C SER A 123 -5.73 19.22 5.72
N GLN A 124 -5.72 20.10 4.73
CA GLN A 124 -6.65 20.12 3.60
C GLN A 124 -6.15 19.24 2.42
N ILE A 125 -4.96 18.65 2.55
CA ILE A 125 -4.33 17.87 1.48
C ILE A 125 -4.98 16.48 1.44
N PRO A 126 -5.56 16.06 0.29
CA PRO A 126 -6.10 14.72 0.12
C PRO A 126 -5.01 13.65 0.30
N THR A 127 -5.26 12.69 1.15
CA THR A 127 -4.40 11.52 1.38
C THR A 127 -4.94 10.34 0.58
N VAL A 128 -4.09 9.75 -0.25
CA VAL A 128 -4.41 8.62 -1.14
C VAL A 128 -3.26 7.62 -1.15
N GLY A 129 -3.56 6.35 -1.36
CA GLY A 129 -2.59 5.29 -1.57
C GLY A 129 -2.75 4.09 -0.66
N ALA A 130 -2.35 2.94 -1.16
CA ALA A 130 -2.31 1.69 -0.42
C ALA A 130 -1.17 1.64 0.63
N SER A 131 -0.28 2.64 0.64
CA SER A 131 0.98 2.61 1.40
C SER A 131 0.81 2.36 2.89
N GLY A 132 -0.25 2.90 3.52
CA GLY A 132 -0.54 2.65 4.93
C GLY A 132 -0.87 1.18 5.22
N ALA A 133 -1.73 0.56 4.41
CA ALA A 133 -2.03 -0.87 4.50
C ALA A 133 -0.81 -1.73 4.17
N ILE A 134 -0.04 -1.34 3.16
CA ILE A 134 1.21 -2.02 2.78
C ILE A 134 2.23 -1.94 3.91
N ALA A 135 2.37 -0.80 4.60
CA ALA A 135 3.25 -0.68 5.75
C ALA A 135 2.91 -1.71 6.85
N ALA A 136 1.62 -1.95 7.12
CA ALA A 136 1.21 -3.02 8.03
C ALA A 136 1.62 -4.41 7.52
N VAL A 137 1.45 -4.69 6.21
CA VAL A 137 1.90 -5.94 5.58
C VAL A 137 3.42 -6.11 5.71
N LEU A 138 4.20 -5.06 5.46
CA LEU A 138 5.67 -5.09 5.60
C LEU A 138 6.10 -5.31 7.05
N GLY A 139 5.38 -4.70 8.01
CA GLY A 139 5.60 -4.94 9.44
C GLY A 139 5.33 -6.39 9.82
N ALA A 140 4.20 -6.96 9.35
CA ALA A 140 3.89 -8.38 9.56
C ALA A 140 4.94 -9.30 8.92
N TYR A 141 5.38 -8.99 7.70
CA TYR A 141 6.44 -9.75 7.03
C TYR A 141 7.73 -9.79 7.85
N LEU A 142 8.17 -8.65 8.41
CA LEU A 142 9.37 -8.60 9.27
C LEU A 142 9.22 -9.42 10.55
N VAL A 143 8.02 -9.47 11.14
CA VAL A 143 7.75 -10.28 12.33
C VAL A 143 7.74 -11.77 12.01
N LEU A 144 7.12 -12.14 10.89
CA LEU A 144 7.00 -13.54 10.47
C LEU A 144 8.31 -14.10 9.92
N PHE A 145 9.09 -13.26 9.21
CA PHE A 145 10.30 -13.68 8.48
C PHE A 145 11.51 -12.78 8.79
N PRO A 146 11.93 -12.64 10.05
CA PRO A 146 12.95 -11.65 10.46
C PRO A 146 14.34 -11.89 9.85
N GLN A 147 14.63 -13.10 9.42
CA GLN A 147 15.90 -13.48 8.81
C GLN A 147 15.85 -13.56 7.28
N SER A 148 14.73 -13.21 6.67
CA SER A 148 14.56 -13.28 5.22
C SER A 148 15.49 -12.31 4.49
N ARG A 149 15.80 -12.67 3.26
CA ARG A 149 16.63 -11.86 2.35
C ARG A 149 15.85 -11.53 1.09
N ILE A 150 16.09 -10.33 0.58
CA ILE A 150 15.42 -9.81 -0.60
C ILE A 150 16.45 -9.70 -1.71
N VAL A 151 16.19 -10.33 -2.85
CA VAL A 151 16.94 -10.08 -4.07
C VAL A 151 16.63 -8.66 -4.52
N THR A 152 17.63 -7.81 -4.46
CA THR A 152 17.49 -6.38 -4.65
C THR A 152 18.40 -5.90 -5.77
N PHE A 153 17.85 -5.09 -6.65
CA PHE A 153 18.59 -4.39 -7.67
C PHE A 153 19.15 -3.08 -7.11
N ILE A 154 20.47 -2.94 -7.15
CA ILE A 154 21.16 -1.74 -6.70
C ILE A 154 21.82 -1.08 -7.92
N PRO A 155 21.29 0.08 -8.39
CA PRO A 155 21.95 0.86 -9.42
C PRO A 155 23.13 1.63 -8.80
N LEU A 156 24.36 1.25 -9.16
CA LEU A 156 25.60 1.89 -8.75
C LEU A 156 26.25 2.57 -9.97
N GLY A 157 25.64 3.63 -10.49
CA GLY A 157 26.10 4.30 -11.70
C GLY A 157 26.09 3.35 -12.91
N PHE A 158 27.26 3.11 -13.52
CA PHE A 158 27.40 2.16 -14.65
C PHE A 158 27.35 0.68 -14.23
N TRP A 159 27.42 0.35 -12.93
CA TRP A 159 27.41 -1.01 -12.45
C TRP A 159 26.02 -1.36 -11.90
N MET A 160 25.36 -2.32 -12.53
CA MET A 160 24.11 -2.88 -12.06
C MET A 160 24.39 -4.18 -11.31
N ARG A 161 24.00 -4.27 -10.05
CA ARG A 161 24.23 -5.45 -9.23
C ARG A 161 22.96 -5.97 -8.62
N LEU A 162 22.66 -7.25 -8.82
CA LEU A 162 21.69 -8.00 -8.04
C LEU A 162 22.39 -8.56 -6.80
N THR A 163 21.87 -8.26 -5.63
CA THR A 163 22.43 -8.76 -4.37
C THR A 163 21.32 -9.13 -3.40
N MET A 164 21.63 -9.98 -2.44
CA MET A 164 20.70 -10.36 -1.38
C MET A 164 20.90 -9.42 -0.19
N VAL A 165 19.88 -8.62 0.11
CA VAL A 165 19.88 -7.67 1.22
C VAL A 165 18.93 -8.20 2.31
N PRO A 166 19.27 -8.11 3.61
CA PRO A 166 18.33 -8.44 4.68
C PRO A 166 17.02 -7.65 4.56
N ALA A 167 15.88 -8.31 4.77
CA ALA A 167 14.57 -7.70 4.61
C ALA A 167 14.42 -6.41 5.46
N ILE A 168 14.93 -6.41 6.68
CA ILE A 168 14.87 -5.24 7.58
C ILE A 168 15.50 -3.98 6.97
N VAL A 169 16.56 -4.13 6.15
CA VAL A 169 17.21 -3.00 5.47
C VAL A 169 16.34 -2.50 4.32
N VAL A 170 15.80 -3.41 3.51
CA VAL A 170 14.96 -3.05 2.36
C VAL A 170 13.65 -2.41 2.81
N LEU A 171 13.01 -2.97 3.84
CA LEU A 171 11.71 -2.52 4.34
C LEU A 171 11.84 -1.28 5.23
N GLY A 172 12.98 -1.07 5.89
CA GLY A 172 13.27 0.16 6.64
C GLY A 172 13.50 1.39 5.77
N LEU A 173 13.69 1.19 4.46
CA LEU A 173 13.84 2.27 3.47
C LEU A 173 12.54 2.59 2.70
N TRP A 174 11.49 1.88 3.03
CA TRP A 174 10.14 2.08 2.46
C TRP A 174 9.51 3.42 2.84
#